data_ea3e67e54445301447a523320e58e410
#
_entry.id   ea3e67e54445301447a523320e58e410
#
_cell.length_a   1.000
_cell.length_b   1.000
_cell.length_c   1.000
_cell.angle_alpha   90.00
_cell.angle_beta   90.00
_cell.angle_gamma   90.00
#
_symmetry.space_group_name_H-M   'P 1'
#
loop_
_entity.id
_entity.type
_entity.pdbx_description
1 polymer ?
#
loop_
_entity_poly.entity_id
_entity_poly.type
_entity_poly.pdbx_seq_one_letter_code
_entity_poly.pdbx_strand_id
1 'polypeptide(L)'
;MIRLLFSGLVALILLGFYVYATVVAILATQCLSHGACQAYTKDLSEGVATVLSLVGGLISALVVAELAVTQPGEPPAARLLTTPTTPLMRKWLTAITVSYILVWLVCGVASLVVGFMQHPDVVPTLTAAAKSWLGLAVAAAYSYFGIRP
;
A
#
# COMPACT_ATOMS: atom_id res chain seq x y z
N MET A 1 26.08 -4.03 -2.74
CA MET A 1 25.53 -4.00 -1.39
C MET A 1 24.89 -2.66 -1.04
N ILE A 2 25.60 -1.54 -1.14
CA ILE A 2 25.09 -0.19 -0.78
C ILE A 2 23.80 0.18 -1.52
N ARG A 3 23.68 -0.10 -2.82
CA ARG A 3 22.47 0.20 -3.62
C ARG A 3 21.23 -0.57 -3.12
N LEU A 4 21.37 -1.81 -2.71
CA LEU A 4 20.26 -2.63 -2.17
C LEU A 4 19.79 -2.14 -0.80
N LEU A 5 20.73 -1.75 0.07
CA LEU A 5 20.41 -1.18 1.37
C LEU A 5 19.69 0.17 1.23
N PHE A 6 20.18 1.03 0.33
CA PHE A 6 19.57 2.32 0.07
C PHE A 6 18.16 2.19 -0.50
N SER A 7 17.97 1.31 -1.51
CA SER A 7 16.64 1.05 -2.08
C SER A 7 15.67 0.49 -1.05
N GLY A 8 16.09 -0.45 -0.20
CA GLY A 8 15.28 -1.01 0.87
C GLY A 8 14.89 0.03 1.92
N LEU A 9 15.83 0.92 2.29
CA LEU A 9 15.56 2.00 3.24
C LEU A 9 14.52 2.98 2.69
N VAL A 10 14.67 3.41 1.43
CA VAL A 10 13.69 4.31 0.78
C VAL A 10 12.32 3.66 0.71
N ALA A 11 12.24 2.38 0.33
CA ALA A 11 10.97 1.66 0.29
C ALA A 11 10.30 1.61 1.67
N LEU A 12 11.04 1.35 2.74
CA LEU A 12 10.51 1.34 4.10
C LEU A 12 10.03 2.72 4.57
N ILE A 13 10.74 3.78 4.22
CA ILE A 13 10.34 5.16 4.53
C ILE A 13 9.02 5.49 3.82
N LEU A 14 8.91 5.18 2.53
CA LEU A 14 7.68 5.40 1.76
C LEU A 14 6.50 4.60 2.32
N LEU A 15 6.74 3.36 2.70
CA LEU A 15 5.74 2.53 3.36
C LEU A 15 5.28 3.15 4.68
N GLY A 16 6.22 3.67 5.49
CA GLY A 16 5.92 4.37 6.74
C GLY A 16 5.05 5.61 6.52
N PHE A 17 5.36 6.42 5.51
CA PHE A 17 4.53 7.57 5.14
C PHE A 17 3.13 7.17 4.68
N TYR A 18 3.02 6.09 3.91
CA TYR A 18 1.73 5.57 3.48
C TYR A 18 0.86 5.11 4.65
N VAL A 19 1.42 4.33 5.58
CA VAL A 19 0.74 3.90 6.81
C VAL A 19 0.29 5.10 7.63
N TYR A 20 1.19 6.07 7.85
CA TYR A 20 0.88 7.28 8.58
C TYR A 20 -0.29 8.06 7.95
N ALA A 21 -0.23 8.31 6.64
CA ALA A 21 -1.28 9.04 5.92
C ALA A 21 -2.62 8.30 5.98
N THR A 22 -2.60 6.97 5.83
CA THR A 22 -3.81 6.12 5.93
C THR A 22 -4.42 6.19 7.33
N VAL A 23 -3.62 6.06 8.38
CA VAL A 23 -4.09 6.14 9.77
C VAL A 23 -4.69 7.51 10.06
N VAL A 24 -4.02 8.60 9.67
CA VAL A 24 -4.53 9.97 9.85
C VAL A 24 -5.86 10.16 9.13
N ALA A 25 -5.98 9.68 7.89
CA ALA A 25 -7.21 9.78 7.11
C ALA A 25 -8.37 8.98 7.73
N ILE A 26 -8.09 7.78 8.25
CA ILE A 26 -9.09 6.95 8.95
C ILE A 26 -9.54 7.63 10.24
N LEU A 27 -8.61 8.12 11.06
CA LEU A 27 -8.93 8.82 12.30
C LEU A 27 -9.73 10.09 12.02
N ALA A 28 -9.37 10.86 11.00
CA ALA A 28 -10.12 12.03 10.58
C ALA A 28 -11.55 11.67 10.18
N THR A 29 -11.73 10.59 9.42
CA THR A 29 -13.04 10.11 8.98
C THR A 29 -13.91 9.71 10.17
N GLN A 30 -13.39 8.93 11.09
CA GLN A 30 -14.12 8.48 12.29
C GLN A 30 -14.47 9.65 13.19
N CYS A 31 -13.54 10.55 13.42
CA CYS A 31 -13.75 11.70 14.26
C CYS A 31 -14.82 12.65 13.69
N LEU A 32 -14.78 12.95 12.41
CA LEU A 32 -15.76 13.80 11.73
C LEU A 32 -17.16 13.15 11.67
N SER A 33 -17.23 11.82 11.54
CA SER A 33 -18.52 11.11 11.52
C SER A 33 -19.24 11.15 12.87
N HIS A 34 -18.50 11.24 13.97
CA HIS A 34 -19.08 11.36 15.32
C HIS A 34 -19.40 12.80 15.74
N GLY A 35 -19.13 13.80 14.91
CA GLY A 35 -19.46 15.21 15.18
C GLY A 35 -18.64 15.87 16.30
N ALA A 36 -17.65 15.19 16.85
CA ALA A 36 -16.88 15.61 18.02
C ALA A 36 -15.55 16.28 17.70
N CYS A 37 -15.23 16.51 16.41
CA CYS A 37 -13.89 16.91 15.99
C CYS A 37 -13.74 18.40 15.72
N GLN A 38 -12.93 19.05 16.54
CA GLN A 38 -12.35 20.37 16.24
C GLN A 38 -10.96 20.26 15.58
N ALA A 39 -10.32 19.08 15.63
CA ALA A 39 -8.93 18.90 15.20
C ALA A 39 -8.75 18.53 13.72
N TYR A 40 -9.79 18.02 13.07
CA TYR A 40 -9.74 17.60 11.68
C TYR A 40 -10.78 18.32 10.83
N THR A 41 -10.39 18.70 9.62
CA THR A 41 -11.27 19.24 8.58
C THR A 41 -11.64 18.15 7.58
N LYS A 42 -12.73 18.33 6.83
CA LYS A 42 -13.13 17.41 5.74
C LYS A 42 -12.05 17.28 4.67
N ASP A 43 -11.28 18.35 4.48
CA ASP A 43 -10.13 18.36 3.59
C ASP A 43 -8.89 17.99 4.40
N LEU A 44 -8.31 16.83 4.08
CA LEU A 44 -6.99 16.45 4.61
C LEU A 44 -5.96 17.49 4.21
N SER A 45 -4.94 17.70 5.05
CA SER A 45 -3.83 18.56 4.66
C SER A 45 -3.27 18.12 3.30
N GLU A 46 -2.89 19.07 2.46
CA GLU A 46 -2.39 18.83 1.11
C GLU A 46 -1.27 17.77 1.09
N GLY A 47 -0.39 17.80 2.10
CA GLY A 47 0.67 16.82 2.26
C GLY A 47 0.14 15.39 2.47
N VAL A 48 -0.85 15.20 3.33
CA VAL A 48 -1.45 13.87 3.58
C VAL A 48 -2.20 13.37 2.35
N ALA A 49 -2.95 14.23 1.67
CA ALA A 49 -3.66 13.90 0.46
C ALA A 49 -2.69 13.49 -0.67
N THR A 50 -1.58 14.22 -0.81
CA THR A 50 -0.53 13.93 -1.79
C THR A 50 0.16 12.59 -1.49
N VAL A 51 0.53 12.34 -0.24
CA VAL A 51 1.12 11.06 0.16
C VAL A 51 0.15 9.91 -0.11
N LEU A 52 -1.11 10.06 0.25
CA LEU A 52 -2.11 9.01 0.06
C LEU A 52 -2.30 8.65 -1.43
N SER A 53 -2.32 9.64 -2.31
CA SER A 53 -2.51 9.44 -3.74
C SER A 53 -1.24 8.99 -4.47
N LEU A 54 -0.14 9.74 -4.33
CA LEU A 54 1.10 9.45 -5.07
C LEU A 54 1.87 8.26 -4.49
N VAL A 55 2.09 8.26 -3.18
CA VAL A 55 2.85 7.17 -2.55
C VAL A 55 2.01 5.90 -2.55
N GLY A 56 0.71 5.99 -2.26
CA GLY A 56 -0.22 4.86 -2.35
C GLY A 56 -0.27 4.27 -3.76
N GLY A 57 -0.29 5.10 -4.79
CA GLY A 57 -0.22 4.66 -6.20
C GLY A 57 1.09 3.95 -6.55
N LEU A 58 2.23 4.51 -6.13
CA LEU A 58 3.56 3.90 -6.35
C LEU A 58 3.69 2.55 -5.65
N ILE A 59 3.25 2.47 -4.38
CA ILE A 59 3.25 1.22 -3.61
C ILE A 59 2.40 0.16 -4.30
N SER A 60 1.21 0.54 -4.74
CA SER A 60 0.31 -0.37 -5.45
C SER A 60 0.91 -0.85 -6.77
N ALA A 61 1.54 0.03 -7.54
CA ALA A 61 2.21 -0.32 -8.78
C ALA A 61 3.37 -1.30 -8.55
N LEU A 62 4.15 -1.11 -7.48
CA LEU A 62 5.22 -2.04 -7.09
C LEU A 62 4.65 -3.42 -6.70
N VAL A 63 3.56 -3.46 -5.95
CA VAL A 63 2.90 -4.72 -5.57
C VAL A 63 2.37 -5.44 -6.81
N VAL A 64 1.70 -4.75 -7.72
CA VAL A 64 1.20 -5.33 -8.97
C VAL A 64 2.35 -5.86 -9.82
N ALA A 65 3.43 -5.08 -9.98
CA ALA A 65 4.60 -5.50 -10.73
C ALA A 65 5.27 -6.75 -10.13
N GLU A 66 5.38 -6.81 -8.81
CA GLU A 66 5.96 -7.97 -8.11
C GLU A 66 5.09 -9.21 -8.28
N LEU A 67 3.77 -9.09 -8.16
CA LEU A 67 2.84 -10.19 -8.34
C LEU A 67 2.74 -10.66 -9.80
N ALA A 68 2.88 -9.75 -10.78
CA ALA A 68 2.86 -10.10 -12.20
C ALA A 68 4.09 -10.92 -12.63
N VAL A 69 5.22 -10.75 -11.93
CA VAL A 69 6.48 -11.45 -12.23
C VAL A 69 6.56 -12.83 -11.55
N THR A 70 5.78 -13.03 -10.48
CA THR A 70 5.77 -14.30 -9.74
C THR A 70 4.75 -15.27 -10.34
N GLN A 71 5.20 -16.50 -10.65
CA GLN A 71 4.28 -17.59 -11.00
C GLN A 71 3.66 -18.18 -9.72
N PRO A 72 2.44 -18.74 -9.80
CA PRO A 72 1.83 -19.43 -8.67
C PRO A 72 2.77 -20.52 -8.14
N GLY A 73 3.18 -20.40 -6.87
CA GLY A 73 4.11 -21.32 -6.21
C GLY A 73 5.56 -20.87 -6.12
N GLU A 74 5.97 -19.78 -6.78
CA GLU A 74 7.30 -19.18 -6.58
C GLU A 74 7.25 -18.01 -5.60
N PRO A 75 8.18 -17.92 -4.63
CA PRO A 75 8.20 -16.77 -3.73
C PRO A 75 8.56 -15.49 -4.50
N PRO A 76 7.85 -14.37 -4.26
CA PRO A 76 8.02 -13.09 -4.95
C PRO A 76 9.47 -12.59 -5.04
N ALA A 77 10.27 -12.83 -4.01
CA ALA A 77 11.67 -12.41 -3.95
C ALA A 77 12.64 -13.26 -4.77
N ALA A 78 12.22 -14.37 -5.38
CA ALA A 78 13.14 -15.30 -6.03
C ALA A 78 13.80 -14.71 -7.30
N ARG A 79 13.15 -13.77 -7.99
CA ARG A 79 13.63 -13.19 -9.25
C ARG A 79 14.44 -11.91 -9.12
N LEU A 80 14.30 -11.18 -8.03
CA LEU A 80 15.14 -10.00 -7.76
C LEU A 80 16.61 -10.40 -7.47
N LEU A 81 16.89 -11.70 -7.34
CA LEU A 81 18.15 -12.25 -6.89
C LEU A 81 18.79 -13.12 -7.95
N THR A 82 19.05 -12.59 -9.13
CA THR A 82 19.95 -13.21 -10.11
C THR A 82 21.41 -13.20 -9.67
N THR A 83 21.74 -12.53 -8.56
CA THR A 83 23.05 -12.54 -7.94
C THR A 83 23.10 -13.55 -6.79
N PRO A 84 24.21 -14.31 -6.60
CA PRO A 84 24.35 -15.26 -5.50
C PRO A 84 24.33 -14.53 -4.18
N THR A 85 23.18 -14.54 -3.51
CA THR A 85 22.98 -13.95 -2.19
C THR A 85 23.08 -15.03 -1.13
N THR A 86 23.63 -14.66 0.04
CA THR A 86 23.70 -15.56 1.18
C THR A 86 22.27 -15.98 1.60
N PRO A 87 22.06 -17.20 2.11
CA PRO A 87 20.75 -17.71 2.48
C PRO A 87 20.04 -16.81 3.52
N LEU A 88 20.82 -16.14 4.36
CA LEU A 88 20.30 -15.17 5.33
C LEU A 88 19.69 -13.94 4.64
N MET A 89 20.38 -13.40 3.64
CA MET A 89 19.93 -12.21 2.90
C MET A 89 18.64 -12.50 2.11
N ARG A 90 18.51 -13.70 1.57
CA ARG A 90 17.30 -14.17 0.90
C ARG A 90 16.10 -14.20 1.85
N LYS A 91 16.27 -14.69 3.08
CA LYS A 91 15.21 -14.69 4.10
C LYS A 91 14.76 -13.28 4.47
N TRP A 92 15.71 -12.36 4.64
CA TRP A 92 15.39 -10.95 4.94
C TRP A 92 14.65 -10.26 3.81
N LEU A 93 15.05 -10.45 2.56
CA LEU A 93 14.36 -9.87 1.42
C LEU A 93 12.94 -10.43 1.28
N THR A 94 12.75 -11.74 1.42
CA THR A 94 11.42 -12.34 1.41
C THR A 94 10.54 -11.78 2.54
N ALA A 95 11.09 -11.65 3.75
CA ALA A 95 10.33 -11.09 4.88
C ALA A 95 9.91 -9.63 4.62
N ILE A 96 10.79 -8.80 4.05
CA ILE A 96 10.48 -7.41 3.70
C ILE A 96 9.37 -7.36 2.63
N THR A 97 9.47 -8.16 1.57
CA THR A 97 8.47 -8.19 0.49
C THR A 97 7.11 -8.64 1.01
N VAL A 98 7.06 -9.71 1.80
CA VAL A 98 5.81 -10.20 2.40
C VAL A 98 5.21 -9.17 3.33
N SER A 99 6.02 -8.53 4.19
CA SER A 99 5.55 -7.47 5.08
C SER A 99 4.99 -6.28 4.30
N TYR A 100 5.63 -5.92 3.19
CA TYR A 100 5.21 -4.82 2.33
C TYR A 100 3.83 -5.09 1.70
N ILE A 101 3.63 -6.27 1.14
CA ILE A 101 2.35 -6.70 0.55
C ILE A 101 1.26 -6.74 1.63
N LEU A 102 1.58 -7.27 2.81
CA LEU A 102 0.63 -7.40 3.91
C LEU A 102 0.19 -6.04 4.43
N VAL A 103 1.12 -5.10 4.64
CA VAL A 103 0.81 -3.72 5.06
C VAL A 103 -0.05 -3.01 4.00
N TRP A 104 0.30 -3.14 2.72
CA TRP A 104 -0.49 -2.59 1.62
C TRP A 104 -1.93 -3.13 1.62
N LEU A 105 -2.09 -4.42 1.84
CA LEU A 105 -3.39 -5.09 1.88
C LEU A 105 -4.23 -4.62 3.08
N VAL A 106 -3.63 -4.58 4.27
CA VAL A 106 -4.31 -4.13 5.50
C VAL A 106 -4.74 -2.66 5.39
N CYS A 107 -3.84 -1.78 4.96
CA CYS A 107 -4.15 -0.35 4.76
C CYS A 107 -5.23 -0.14 3.70
N GLY A 108 -5.18 -0.88 2.60
CA GLY A 108 -6.16 -0.80 1.54
C GLY A 108 -7.54 -1.26 1.97
N VAL A 109 -7.63 -2.42 2.63
CA VAL A 109 -8.90 -2.93 3.18
C VAL A 109 -9.46 -1.98 4.24
N ALA A 110 -8.63 -1.46 5.14
CA ALA A 110 -9.08 -0.50 6.15
C ALA A 110 -9.63 0.78 5.50
N SER A 111 -8.95 1.31 4.48
CA SER A 111 -9.41 2.48 3.71
C SER A 111 -10.73 2.18 2.99
N LEU A 112 -10.88 0.97 2.43
CA LEU A 112 -12.10 0.56 1.75
C LEU A 112 -13.28 0.48 2.72
N VAL A 113 -13.09 -0.17 3.87
CA VAL A 113 -14.15 -0.32 4.86
C VAL A 113 -14.55 1.03 5.44
N VAL A 114 -13.61 1.81 5.93
CA VAL A 114 -13.91 3.09 6.61
C VAL A 114 -14.28 4.18 5.62
N GLY A 115 -13.49 4.36 4.57
CA GLY A 115 -13.65 5.49 3.64
C GLY A 115 -14.70 5.26 2.56
N PHE A 116 -14.95 4.03 2.13
CA PHE A 116 -15.91 3.76 1.07
C PHE A 116 -17.21 3.13 1.56
N MET A 117 -17.15 2.16 2.48
CA MET A 117 -18.34 1.43 2.91
C MET A 117 -19.08 2.12 4.06
N GLN A 118 -18.36 2.67 5.05
CA GLN A 118 -18.99 3.26 6.22
C GLN A 118 -19.27 4.75 6.06
N HIS A 119 -18.33 5.51 5.53
CA HIS A 119 -18.37 6.97 5.50
C HIS A 119 -17.93 7.57 4.14
N PRO A 120 -18.64 7.27 3.03
CA PRO A 120 -18.18 7.63 1.66
C PRO A 120 -18.06 9.14 1.41
N ASP A 121 -18.83 9.97 2.13
CA ASP A 121 -18.91 11.42 1.88
C ASP A 121 -18.16 12.26 2.92
N VAL A 122 -17.57 11.64 3.94
CA VAL A 122 -16.93 12.37 5.05
C VAL A 122 -15.56 12.90 4.65
N VAL A 123 -14.72 12.05 4.04
CA VAL A 123 -13.39 12.42 3.55
C VAL A 123 -13.22 11.93 2.12
N PRO A 124 -13.50 12.77 1.10
CA PRO A 124 -13.48 12.36 -0.30
C PRO A 124 -12.14 11.80 -0.77
N THR A 125 -11.03 12.29 -0.23
CA THR A 125 -9.68 11.82 -0.55
C THR A 125 -9.45 10.37 -0.14
N LEU A 126 -9.92 9.96 1.04
CA LEU A 126 -9.83 8.57 1.49
C LEU A 126 -10.71 7.66 0.64
N THR A 127 -11.90 8.11 0.30
CA THR A 127 -12.82 7.36 -0.58
C THR A 127 -12.23 7.16 -1.99
N ALA A 128 -11.60 8.19 -2.55
CA ALA A 128 -10.93 8.10 -3.86
C ALA A 128 -9.74 7.13 -3.80
N ALA A 129 -8.91 7.21 -2.76
CA ALA A 129 -7.80 6.29 -2.55
C ALA A 129 -8.27 4.83 -2.40
N ALA A 130 -9.35 4.59 -1.66
CA ALA A 130 -9.95 3.27 -1.49
C ALA A 130 -10.45 2.67 -2.80
N LYS A 131 -11.13 3.47 -3.65
CA LYS A 131 -11.58 3.04 -4.98
C LYS A 131 -10.42 2.69 -5.90
N SER A 132 -9.38 3.53 -5.92
CA SER A 132 -8.16 3.27 -6.69
C SER A 132 -7.46 2.00 -6.23
N TRP A 133 -7.34 1.81 -4.91
CA TRP A 133 -6.76 0.61 -4.33
C TRP A 133 -7.52 -0.66 -4.74
N LEU A 134 -8.86 -0.63 -4.72
CA LEU A 134 -9.68 -1.77 -5.12
C LEU A 134 -9.42 -2.15 -6.59
N GLY A 135 -9.35 -1.18 -7.50
CA GLY A 135 -9.00 -1.43 -8.89
C GLY A 135 -7.63 -2.07 -9.06
N LEU A 136 -6.63 -1.59 -8.31
CA LEU A 136 -5.28 -2.13 -8.34
C LEU A 136 -5.19 -3.52 -7.69
N ALA A 137 -5.96 -3.80 -6.64
CA ALA A 137 -6.04 -5.11 -6.02
C ALA A 137 -6.64 -6.16 -6.98
N VAL A 138 -7.66 -5.77 -7.74
CA VAL A 138 -8.24 -6.62 -8.80
C VAL A 138 -7.20 -6.85 -9.90
N ALA A 139 -6.51 -5.82 -10.37
CA ALA A 139 -5.45 -5.95 -11.38
C ALA A 139 -4.31 -6.86 -10.90
N ALA A 140 -3.91 -6.75 -9.63
CA ALA A 140 -2.92 -7.61 -9.01
C ALA A 140 -3.36 -9.08 -9.00
N ALA A 141 -4.63 -9.35 -8.65
CA ALA A 141 -5.20 -10.69 -8.67
C ALA A 141 -5.20 -11.29 -10.09
N TYR A 142 -5.63 -10.54 -11.10
CA TYR A 142 -5.58 -11.00 -12.50
C TYR A 142 -4.15 -11.29 -12.96
N SER A 143 -3.21 -10.41 -12.61
CA SER A 143 -1.79 -10.61 -12.95
C SER A 143 -1.22 -11.87 -12.30
N TYR A 144 -1.57 -12.14 -11.06
CA TYR A 144 -1.09 -13.30 -10.32
C TYR A 144 -1.67 -14.62 -10.86
N PHE A 145 -2.96 -14.65 -11.17
CA PHE A 145 -3.62 -15.85 -11.69
C PHE A 145 -3.42 -16.08 -13.19
N GLY A 146 -2.75 -15.14 -13.89
CA GLY A 146 -2.51 -15.25 -15.33
C GLY A 146 -3.78 -15.22 -16.18
N ILE A 147 -4.88 -14.73 -15.63
CA ILE A 147 -6.15 -14.58 -16.34
C ILE A 147 -5.99 -13.40 -17.30
N ARG A 148 -5.88 -13.69 -18.58
CA ARG A 148 -5.92 -12.66 -19.64
C ARG A 148 -7.38 -12.32 -19.93
N PRO A 149 -7.73 -11.02 -19.96
CA PRO A 149 -9.06 -10.59 -20.34
C PRO A 149 -9.36 -10.91 -21.82
#